data_4db24deb9970bcf50ca79edfd814f1b2
#
_entry.id   4db24deb9970bcf50ca79edfd814f1b2
#
_cell.length_a   1.000
_cell.length_b   1.000
_cell.length_c   1.000
_cell.angle_alpha   90.00
_cell.angle_beta   90.00
_cell.angle_gamma   90.00
#
_symmetry.space_group_name_H-M   'P 1'
#
loop_
_entity.id
_entity.type
_entity.pdbx_description
1 polymer ?
#
loop_
_entity_poly.entity_id
_entity_poly.type
_entity_poly.pdbx_seq_one_letter_code
_entity_poly.pdbx_strand_id
1 'polypeptide(L)'
;MYELTGNIIKSIPENIFNGVRFIHREGSDNLVVSFSAFTSFGQDQKYNYINNVSSQNALLSFLDSDLPEKDPRGTYYLDFISDDMLSYIKNIGRVIEAAAKKNDISKDKIYLIGSSKGAVGALLCAFVCGYDNVIVNAPQFRIGSYVKRRSIDVLNLMLSKYDMYFLDTITLDLISKSDSKPNNITITCGVDDLYHLKEVEMYESAFVAKKILYNKIVFSGGHDDVSIINYREIITKAIP
;
A
#
# COMPACT_ATOMS: atom_id res chain seq x y z
N MET A 1 -13.31 23.72 -2.03
CA MET A 1 -13.36 22.29 -1.70
C MET A 1 -12.00 21.69 -1.25
N TYR A 2 -10.86 22.36 -1.50
CA TYR A 2 -9.52 21.92 -1.06
C TYR A 2 -9.17 22.26 0.39
N GLU A 3 -9.83 23.25 1.00
CA GLU A 3 -9.57 23.65 2.40
C GLU A 3 -10.13 22.69 3.45
N LEU A 4 -11.20 21.95 3.14
CA LEU A 4 -11.80 20.96 4.06
C LEU A 4 -10.92 19.73 4.26
N THR A 5 -10.11 19.35 3.26
CA THR A 5 -9.22 18.19 3.35
C THR A 5 -8.06 18.38 4.33
N GLY A 6 -7.50 19.60 4.40
CA GLY A 6 -6.41 19.92 5.33
C GLY A 6 -6.84 19.95 6.80
N ASN A 7 -8.09 20.26 7.08
CA ASN A 7 -8.58 20.38 8.46
C ASN A 7 -8.96 19.03 9.09
N ILE A 8 -9.47 18.07 8.30
CA ILE A 8 -9.83 16.73 8.81
C ILE A 8 -8.58 15.94 9.22
N ILE A 9 -7.53 15.99 8.41
CA ILE A 9 -6.26 15.29 8.71
C ILE A 9 -5.61 15.85 9.98
N LYS A 10 -5.66 17.16 10.20
CA LYS A 10 -5.10 17.79 11.40
C LYS A 10 -5.86 17.45 12.68
N SER A 11 -7.08 16.95 12.60
CA SER A 11 -7.90 16.55 13.75
C SER A 11 -7.67 15.09 14.19
N ILE A 12 -7.06 14.26 13.34
CA ILE A 12 -6.76 12.86 13.68
C ILE A 12 -5.31 12.78 14.18
N PRO A 13 -5.06 12.40 15.44
CA PRO A 13 -3.71 12.34 15.97
C PRO A 13 -2.90 11.24 15.29
N GLU A 14 -1.64 11.55 14.98
CA GLU A 14 -0.68 10.56 14.54
C GLU A 14 -0.22 9.71 15.73
N ASN A 15 -0.08 8.42 15.49
CA ASN A 15 0.40 7.43 16.45
C ASN A 15 1.67 6.76 15.92
N ILE A 16 2.49 6.25 16.83
CA ILE A 16 3.71 5.49 16.50
C ILE A 16 3.70 4.17 17.29
N PHE A 17 3.92 3.06 16.60
CA PHE A 17 4.08 1.74 17.22
C PHE A 17 5.25 1.00 16.55
N ASN A 18 6.32 0.73 17.30
CA ASN A 18 7.54 0.07 16.80
C ASN A 18 8.05 0.68 15.48
N GLY A 19 8.16 2.01 15.41
CA GLY A 19 8.58 2.75 14.22
C GLY A 19 7.50 2.93 13.15
N VAL A 20 6.35 2.26 13.26
CA VAL A 20 5.24 2.41 12.30
C VAL A 20 4.43 3.65 12.65
N ARG A 21 4.36 4.62 11.72
CA ARG A 21 3.59 5.86 11.85
C ARG A 21 2.22 5.69 11.21
N PHE A 22 1.16 6.03 11.92
CA PHE A 22 -0.21 5.87 11.42
C PHE A 22 -1.19 6.84 12.08
N ILE A 23 -2.30 7.05 11.41
CA ILE A 23 -3.50 7.64 11.98
C ILE A 23 -4.60 6.59 12.08
N HIS A 24 -5.46 6.72 13.09
CA HIS A 24 -6.60 5.84 13.32
C HIS A 24 -7.87 6.66 13.56
N ARG A 25 -8.93 6.32 12.83
CA ARG A 25 -10.31 6.80 13.04
C ARG A 25 -11.20 5.60 13.32
N GLU A 26 -11.98 5.68 14.39
CA GLU A 26 -12.95 4.64 14.76
C GLU A 26 -14.11 4.57 13.75
N GLY A 27 -14.75 3.41 13.68
CA GLY A 27 -15.90 3.11 12.83
C GLY A 27 -16.38 1.69 13.10
N SER A 28 -17.56 1.30 12.60
CA SER A 28 -18.21 0.04 12.95
C SER A 28 -18.36 -0.98 11.82
N ASP A 29 -18.34 -0.53 10.56
CA ASP A 29 -18.76 -1.40 9.46
C ASP A 29 -17.62 -2.24 8.91
N ASN A 30 -16.55 -1.60 8.46
CA ASN A 30 -15.34 -2.24 7.94
C ASN A 30 -14.10 -1.51 8.49
N LEU A 31 -12.93 -2.15 8.41
CA LEU A 31 -11.65 -1.51 8.64
C LEU A 31 -10.94 -1.28 7.30
N VAL A 32 -10.81 -0.03 6.90
CA VAL A 32 -10.07 0.35 5.71
C VAL A 32 -8.64 0.73 6.10
N VAL A 33 -7.68 0.06 5.48
CA VAL A 33 -6.26 0.22 5.74
C VAL A 33 -5.59 0.82 4.52
N SER A 34 -5.16 2.08 4.62
CA SER A 34 -4.55 2.82 3.52
C SER A 34 -3.02 2.91 3.68
N PHE A 35 -2.32 2.69 2.58
CA PHE A 35 -0.87 2.77 2.50
C PHE A 35 -0.43 4.01 1.70
N SER A 36 0.57 4.75 2.19
CA SER A 36 1.06 5.97 1.54
C SER A 36 1.74 5.69 0.19
N ALA A 37 1.46 6.55 -0.78
CA ALA A 37 2.11 6.53 -2.08
C ALA A 37 3.51 7.17 -2.02
N PHE A 38 4.26 7.08 -3.13
CA PHE A 38 5.54 7.75 -3.29
C PHE A 38 5.31 9.27 -3.46
N THR A 39 6.02 10.08 -2.68
CA THR A 39 5.93 11.55 -2.78
C THR A 39 7.04 12.11 -3.68
N SER A 40 6.84 13.33 -4.17
CA SER A 40 7.87 14.05 -4.92
C SER A 40 9.04 14.46 -4.01
N PHE A 41 10.20 14.72 -4.59
CA PHE A 41 11.37 15.21 -3.87
C PHE A 41 11.04 16.49 -3.09
N GLY A 42 11.48 16.57 -1.85
CA GLY A 42 11.24 17.71 -0.97
C GLY A 42 9.82 17.82 -0.40
N GLN A 43 8.97 16.80 -0.61
CA GLN A 43 7.65 16.73 -0.01
C GLN A 43 7.59 15.63 1.05
N ASP A 44 6.93 15.95 2.17
CA ASP A 44 6.62 14.96 3.20
C ASP A 44 5.65 13.88 2.68
N GLN A 45 5.72 12.70 3.26
CA GLN A 45 4.74 11.66 3.01
C GLN A 45 3.35 12.12 3.44
N LYS A 46 2.33 11.62 2.74
CA LYS A 46 0.94 11.96 2.98
C LYS A 46 0.12 10.71 3.26
N TYR A 47 -0.83 10.83 4.17
CA TYR A 47 -1.88 9.85 4.37
C TYR A 47 -2.86 9.92 3.19
N ASN A 48 -2.91 8.89 2.37
CA ASN A 48 -3.70 8.88 1.14
C ASN A 48 -5.12 8.35 1.38
N TYR A 49 -6.05 8.78 0.53
CA TYR A 49 -7.44 8.28 0.43
C TYR A 49 -8.33 8.42 1.68
N ILE A 50 -7.94 9.17 2.71
CA ILE A 50 -8.67 9.33 3.97
C ILE A 50 -10.10 9.83 3.73
N ASN A 51 -10.27 10.79 2.81
CA ASN A 51 -11.57 11.40 2.49
C ASN A 51 -12.45 10.54 1.57
N ASN A 52 -11.92 9.44 1.05
CA ASN A 52 -12.66 8.49 0.21
C ASN A 52 -13.24 7.32 1.01
N VAL A 53 -12.90 7.24 2.29
CA VAL A 53 -13.41 6.22 3.21
C VAL A 53 -14.58 6.79 3.99
N SER A 54 -15.75 6.15 3.89
CA SER A 54 -16.96 6.51 4.64
C SER A 54 -16.66 6.70 6.13
N SER A 55 -17.36 7.63 6.78
CA SER A 55 -17.23 7.85 8.23
C SER A 55 -17.75 6.68 9.08
N GLN A 56 -18.55 5.79 8.51
CA GLN A 56 -19.02 4.56 9.15
C GLN A 56 -17.93 3.50 9.23
N ASN A 57 -16.96 3.52 8.30
CA ASN A 57 -15.83 2.61 8.32
C ASN A 57 -14.72 3.11 9.25
N ALA A 58 -14.13 2.22 10.01
CA ALA A 58 -12.88 2.48 10.70
C ALA A 58 -11.75 2.68 9.66
N LEU A 59 -10.81 3.56 9.96
CA LEU A 59 -9.70 3.87 9.07
C LEU A 59 -8.38 3.73 9.83
N LEU A 60 -7.46 2.98 9.25
CA LEU A 60 -6.02 3.08 9.51
C LEU A 60 -5.34 3.61 8.26
N SER A 61 -4.45 4.59 8.42
CA SER A 61 -3.60 5.01 7.30
C SER A 61 -2.16 5.05 7.74
N PHE A 62 -1.28 4.40 6.98
CA PHE A 62 0.12 4.21 7.30
C PHE A 62 1.01 5.09 6.43
N LEU A 63 2.04 5.67 7.04
CA LEU A 63 3.20 6.16 6.30
C LEU A 63 4.21 5.02 6.12
N ASP A 64 5.07 5.14 5.13
CA ASP A 64 6.17 4.20 4.94
C ASP A 64 7.25 4.39 6.00
N SER A 65 8.27 3.54 6.03
CA SER A 65 9.25 3.43 7.11
C SER A 65 9.79 4.78 7.60
N ASP A 66 10.06 4.84 8.88
CA ASP A 66 10.59 6.03 9.56
C ASP A 66 12.13 6.08 9.43
N LEU A 67 12.60 6.51 8.26
CA LEU A 67 13.98 6.94 8.05
C LEU A 67 13.99 8.41 7.57
N PRO A 68 13.28 9.33 8.26
CA PRO A 68 13.09 10.70 7.80
C PRO A 68 14.40 11.47 7.70
N GLU A 69 15.40 11.12 8.50
CA GLU A 69 16.73 11.72 8.47
C GLU A 69 17.51 11.39 7.19
N LYS A 70 17.15 10.28 6.52
CA LYS A 70 17.80 9.84 5.28
C LYS A 70 17.00 10.19 4.05
N ASP A 71 15.73 9.78 4.00
CA ASP A 71 14.81 10.18 2.93
C ASP A 71 13.34 10.03 3.40
N PRO A 72 12.55 11.11 3.40
CA PRO A 72 11.16 11.07 3.86
C PRO A 72 10.22 10.31 2.92
N ARG A 73 10.68 9.89 1.73
CA ARG A 73 9.86 9.17 0.75
C ARG A 73 9.65 7.69 1.09
N GLY A 74 10.40 7.17 2.08
CA GLY A 74 10.27 5.80 2.58
C GLY A 74 11.01 4.74 1.74
N THR A 75 10.84 3.50 2.12
CA THR A 75 11.63 2.35 1.65
C THR A 75 10.78 1.19 1.14
N TYR A 76 9.60 1.47 0.62
CA TYR A 76 8.65 0.44 0.13
C TYR A 76 8.20 -0.54 1.23
N TYR A 77 8.06 -0.03 2.46
CA TYR A 77 7.62 -0.83 3.61
C TYR A 77 8.56 -1.99 3.98
N LEU A 78 9.79 -1.99 3.44
CA LEU A 78 10.86 -2.90 3.85
C LEU A 78 11.57 -2.35 5.09
N ASP A 79 11.93 -3.23 6.01
CA ASP A 79 12.60 -2.84 7.25
C ASP A 79 14.11 -2.64 7.02
N PHE A 80 14.64 -1.51 7.45
CA PHE A 80 16.06 -1.15 7.32
C PHE A 80 16.83 -1.24 8.64
N ILE A 81 16.14 -1.47 9.75
CA ILE A 81 16.72 -1.54 11.09
C ILE A 81 16.90 -3.00 11.52
N SER A 82 15.85 -3.81 11.35
CA SER A 82 15.82 -5.21 11.75
C SER A 82 16.50 -6.11 10.71
N ASP A 83 17.03 -7.25 11.13
CA ASP A 83 17.50 -8.31 10.22
C ASP A 83 16.33 -8.98 9.45
N ASP A 84 15.14 -8.95 10.01
CA ASP A 84 13.92 -9.37 9.31
C ASP A 84 13.37 -8.24 8.44
N MET A 85 13.60 -8.35 7.13
CA MET A 85 13.17 -7.37 6.12
C MET A 85 11.66 -7.07 6.12
N LEU A 86 10.85 -7.97 6.66
CA LEU A 86 9.39 -7.86 6.74
C LEU A 86 8.91 -7.42 8.13
N SER A 87 9.81 -7.13 9.06
CA SER A 87 9.46 -6.72 10.43
C SER A 87 8.54 -5.51 10.44
N TYR A 88 8.79 -4.52 9.57
CA TYR A 88 7.94 -3.34 9.45
C TYR A 88 6.50 -3.70 9.01
N ILE A 89 6.35 -4.54 7.99
CA ILE A 89 5.03 -5.04 7.54
C ILE A 89 4.34 -5.87 8.64
N LYS A 90 5.08 -6.71 9.35
CA LYS A 90 4.53 -7.49 10.48
C LYS A 90 4.05 -6.58 11.62
N ASN A 91 4.76 -5.48 11.90
CA ASN A 91 4.32 -4.47 12.87
C ASN A 91 3.05 -3.75 12.40
N ILE A 92 2.93 -3.43 11.11
CA ILE A 92 1.67 -2.93 10.51
C ILE A 92 0.54 -3.94 10.76
N GLY A 93 0.76 -5.23 10.50
CA GLY A 93 -0.22 -6.29 10.78
C GLY A 93 -0.71 -6.29 12.23
N ARG A 94 0.20 -6.14 13.20
CA ARG A 94 -0.17 -6.03 14.64
C ARG A 94 -1.04 -4.81 14.95
N VAL A 95 -0.76 -3.67 14.31
CA VAL A 95 -1.59 -2.45 14.46
C VAL A 95 -2.97 -2.68 13.86
N ILE A 96 -3.05 -3.33 12.69
CA ILE A 96 -4.33 -3.67 12.05
C ILE A 96 -5.17 -4.60 12.96
N GLU A 97 -4.57 -5.65 13.50
CA GLU A 97 -5.23 -6.58 14.42
C GLU A 97 -5.74 -5.87 15.69
N ALA A 98 -4.92 -4.98 16.27
CA ALA A 98 -5.32 -4.20 17.44
C ALA A 98 -6.49 -3.26 17.14
N ALA A 99 -6.47 -2.58 15.98
CA ALA A 99 -7.55 -1.70 15.56
C ALA A 99 -8.83 -2.47 15.21
N ALA A 100 -8.73 -3.61 14.53
CA ALA A 100 -9.87 -4.47 14.23
C ALA A 100 -10.54 -4.96 15.52
N LYS A 101 -9.73 -5.43 16.48
CA LYS A 101 -10.24 -5.84 17.82
C LYS A 101 -10.90 -4.68 18.57
N LYS A 102 -10.33 -3.48 18.53
CA LYS A 102 -10.88 -2.29 19.19
C LYS A 102 -12.24 -1.89 18.65
N ASN A 103 -12.45 -2.06 17.33
CA ASN A 103 -13.68 -1.68 16.64
C ASN A 103 -14.67 -2.87 16.47
N ASP A 104 -14.37 -4.04 17.02
CA ASP A 104 -15.14 -5.28 16.87
C ASP A 104 -15.38 -5.68 15.40
N ILE A 105 -14.34 -5.52 14.57
CA ILE A 105 -14.38 -5.81 13.14
C ILE A 105 -13.67 -7.13 12.85
N SER A 106 -14.36 -8.04 12.19
CA SER A 106 -13.83 -9.36 11.80
C SER A 106 -12.83 -9.24 10.62
N LYS A 107 -11.95 -10.23 10.48
CA LYS A 107 -10.87 -10.21 9.50
C LYS A 107 -11.35 -10.11 8.06
N ASP A 108 -12.47 -10.70 7.72
CA ASP A 108 -13.11 -10.65 6.39
C ASP A 108 -13.65 -9.26 6.01
N LYS A 109 -13.77 -8.36 6.99
CA LYS A 109 -14.16 -6.95 6.79
C LYS A 109 -12.97 -5.98 6.79
N ILE A 110 -11.75 -6.47 6.65
CA ILE A 110 -10.55 -5.64 6.54
C ILE A 110 -10.20 -5.46 5.07
N TYR A 111 -10.09 -4.22 4.60
CA TYR A 111 -9.77 -3.84 3.22
C TYR A 111 -8.44 -3.09 3.17
N LEU A 112 -7.46 -3.63 2.45
CA LEU A 112 -6.17 -2.98 2.22
C LEU A 112 -6.22 -2.18 0.92
N ILE A 113 -5.89 -0.89 0.98
CA ILE A 113 -5.93 -0.01 -0.20
C ILE A 113 -4.61 0.74 -0.37
N GLY A 114 -4.24 1.00 -1.63
CA GLY A 114 -3.05 1.79 -1.94
C GLY A 114 -2.86 2.01 -3.44
N SER A 115 -2.10 3.05 -3.78
CA SER A 115 -1.72 3.33 -5.17
C SER A 115 -0.20 3.42 -5.27
N SER A 116 0.35 2.99 -6.40
CA SER A 116 1.80 3.04 -6.69
C SER A 116 2.60 2.33 -5.57
N LYS A 117 3.53 2.99 -4.90
CA LYS A 117 4.25 2.45 -3.74
C LYS A 117 3.30 1.92 -2.65
N GLY A 118 2.20 2.65 -2.38
CA GLY A 118 1.20 2.20 -1.40
C GLY A 118 0.49 0.91 -1.82
N ALA A 119 0.33 0.68 -3.12
CA ALA A 119 -0.21 -0.58 -3.65
C ALA A 119 0.73 -1.76 -3.36
N VAL A 120 2.04 -1.54 -3.45
CA VAL A 120 3.05 -2.54 -3.07
C VAL A 120 2.94 -2.85 -1.58
N GLY A 121 2.88 -1.82 -0.72
CA GLY A 121 2.71 -2.01 0.73
C GLY A 121 1.46 -2.80 1.10
N ALA A 122 0.32 -2.50 0.46
CA ALA A 122 -0.93 -3.22 0.66
C ALA A 122 -0.81 -4.71 0.26
N LEU A 123 -0.21 -5.00 -0.90
CA LEU A 123 0.02 -6.37 -1.35
C LEU A 123 1.00 -7.13 -0.45
N LEU A 124 2.13 -6.52 -0.08
CA LEU A 124 3.07 -7.13 0.87
C LEU A 124 2.37 -7.48 2.19
N CYS A 125 1.58 -6.54 2.73
CA CYS A 125 0.82 -6.77 3.96
C CYS A 125 -0.20 -7.91 3.81
N ALA A 126 -0.91 -7.98 2.68
CA ALA A 126 -1.85 -9.07 2.40
C ALA A 126 -1.18 -10.44 2.42
N PHE A 127 -0.05 -10.59 1.72
CA PHE A 127 0.67 -11.87 1.64
C PHE A 127 1.38 -12.24 2.94
N VAL A 128 1.91 -11.27 3.69
CA VAL A 128 2.65 -11.51 4.94
C VAL A 128 1.71 -11.75 6.12
N CYS A 129 0.61 -10.97 6.22
CA CYS A 129 -0.30 -11.00 7.37
C CYS A 129 -1.62 -11.74 7.07
N GLY A 130 -1.84 -12.16 5.83
CA GLY A 130 -2.98 -13.01 5.45
C GLY A 130 -4.31 -12.27 5.38
N TYR A 131 -4.35 -11.07 4.79
CA TYR A 131 -5.60 -10.34 4.54
C TYR A 131 -6.14 -10.64 3.15
N ASP A 132 -7.47 -10.76 3.03
CA ASP A 132 -8.14 -11.23 1.82
C ASP A 132 -8.54 -10.11 0.86
N ASN A 133 -9.01 -8.96 1.37
CA ASN A 133 -9.55 -7.91 0.52
C ASN A 133 -8.48 -6.85 0.21
N VAL A 134 -8.10 -6.77 -1.05
CA VAL A 134 -7.05 -5.87 -1.53
C VAL A 134 -7.54 -5.11 -2.75
N ILE A 135 -7.54 -3.78 -2.68
CA ILE A 135 -7.90 -2.90 -3.79
C ILE A 135 -6.73 -1.98 -4.05
N VAL A 136 -6.03 -2.15 -5.16
CA VAL A 136 -4.78 -1.45 -5.43
C VAL A 136 -4.75 -0.85 -6.83
N ASN A 137 -4.02 0.27 -6.98
CA ASN A 137 -3.82 0.93 -8.26
C ASN A 137 -2.33 0.94 -8.62
N ALA A 138 -2.02 0.50 -9.84
CA ALA A 138 -0.72 0.61 -10.47
C ALA A 138 0.47 0.18 -9.57
N PRO A 139 0.46 -1.04 -8.98
CA PRO A 139 1.56 -1.53 -8.15
C PRO A 139 2.83 -1.74 -8.98
N GLN A 140 4.01 -1.49 -8.40
CA GLN A 140 5.29 -1.88 -8.99
C GLN A 140 5.63 -3.31 -8.57
N PHE A 141 5.93 -4.17 -9.55
CA PHE A 141 6.38 -5.54 -9.29
C PHE A 141 7.88 -5.57 -8.98
N ARG A 142 8.67 -4.80 -9.77
CA ARG A 142 10.13 -4.68 -9.64
C ARG A 142 10.47 -3.37 -8.95
N ILE A 143 10.59 -3.43 -7.63
CA ILE A 143 10.79 -2.24 -6.79
C ILE A 143 12.09 -1.51 -7.13
N GLY A 144 13.23 -2.23 -7.22
CA GLY A 144 14.54 -1.64 -7.51
C GLY A 144 14.59 -0.94 -8.87
N SER A 145 14.08 -1.60 -9.92
CA SER A 145 14.01 -1.04 -11.27
C SER A 145 13.14 0.21 -11.33
N TYR A 146 12.03 0.24 -10.61
CA TYR A 146 11.18 1.42 -10.52
C TYR A 146 11.88 2.57 -9.79
N VAL A 147 12.42 2.32 -8.59
CA VAL A 147 13.09 3.33 -7.77
C VAL A 147 14.29 3.93 -8.50
N LYS A 148 15.07 3.10 -9.23
CA LYS A 148 16.18 3.56 -10.08
C LYS A 148 15.76 4.64 -11.09
N ARG A 149 14.54 4.56 -11.62
CA ARG A 149 14.00 5.55 -12.58
C ARG A 149 13.46 6.79 -11.90
N ARG A 150 13.03 6.70 -10.64
CA ARG A 150 12.30 7.78 -9.94
C ARG A 150 13.20 8.59 -9.01
N SER A 151 14.12 7.92 -8.31
CA SER A 151 14.97 8.58 -7.33
C SER A 151 16.22 7.77 -7.04
N ILE A 152 17.36 8.31 -7.46
CA ILE A 152 18.65 7.69 -7.18
C ILE A 152 19.00 7.72 -5.69
N ASP A 153 18.53 8.72 -4.95
CA ASP A 153 18.81 8.84 -3.51
C ASP A 153 18.09 7.75 -2.73
N VAL A 154 16.80 7.53 -2.99
CA VAL A 154 16.05 6.41 -2.41
C VAL A 154 16.66 5.07 -2.80
N LEU A 155 17.06 4.92 -4.07
CA LEU A 155 17.75 3.70 -4.51
C LEU A 155 19.03 3.47 -3.71
N ASN A 156 19.90 4.47 -3.59
CA ASN A 156 21.15 4.36 -2.84
C ASN A 156 20.90 3.99 -1.37
N LEU A 157 19.86 4.57 -0.77
CA LEU A 157 19.44 4.17 0.57
C LEU A 157 19.04 2.68 0.59
N MET A 158 18.21 2.23 -0.36
CA MET A 158 17.78 0.83 -0.40
C MET A 158 18.95 -0.13 -0.67
N LEU A 159 19.90 0.25 -1.53
CA LEU A 159 21.11 -0.53 -1.83
C LEU A 159 22.11 -0.57 -0.66
N SER A 160 21.95 0.26 0.36
CA SER A 160 22.77 0.15 1.58
C SER A 160 22.51 -1.13 2.38
N LYS A 161 21.36 -1.80 2.12
CA LYS A 161 20.97 -3.04 2.82
C LYS A 161 20.62 -4.19 1.88
N TYR A 162 20.03 -3.91 0.72
CA TYR A 162 19.52 -4.90 -0.23
C TYR A 162 20.17 -4.70 -1.59
N ASP A 163 20.41 -5.76 -2.34
CA ASP A 163 20.86 -5.65 -3.73
C ASP A 163 19.69 -5.45 -4.72
N MET A 164 20.02 -5.11 -5.96
CA MET A 164 19.04 -4.88 -7.02
C MET A 164 18.21 -6.13 -7.35
N TYR A 165 18.85 -7.31 -7.33
CA TYR A 165 18.17 -8.56 -7.61
C TYR A 165 17.09 -8.83 -6.57
N PHE A 166 17.44 -8.70 -5.29
CA PHE A 166 16.48 -8.82 -4.20
C PHE A 166 15.31 -7.84 -4.36
N LEU A 167 15.58 -6.56 -4.59
CA LEU A 167 14.54 -5.54 -4.73
C LEU A 167 13.60 -5.79 -5.93
N ASP A 168 14.08 -6.43 -6.97
CA ASP A 168 13.26 -6.75 -8.14
C ASP A 168 12.59 -8.13 -8.07
N THR A 169 12.94 -8.97 -7.10
CA THR A 169 12.37 -10.33 -6.95
C THR A 169 11.54 -10.53 -5.68
N ILE A 170 11.66 -9.65 -4.69
CA ILE A 170 10.98 -9.81 -3.38
C ILE A 170 9.46 -9.99 -3.53
N THR A 171 8.82 -9.28 -4.45
CA THR A 171 7.37 -9.39 -4.68
C THR A 171 7.01 -10.79 -5.20
N LEU A 172 7.76 -11.31 -6.19
CA LEU A 172 7.57 -12.67 -6.71
C LEU A 172 7.81 -13.72 -5.63
N ASP A 173 8.88 -13.55 -4.87
CA ASP A 173 9.24 -14.45 -3.78
C ASP A 173 8.15 -14.55 -2.74
N LEU A 174 7.60 -13.41 -2.32
CA LEU A 174 6.51 -13.38 -1.34
C LEU A 174 5.24 -14.02 -1.89
N ILE A 175 4.83 -13.70 -3.12
CA ILE A 175 3.67 -14.33 -3.74
C ILE A 175 3.86 -15.84 -3.84
N SER A 176 5.04 -16.29 -4.30
CA SER A 176 5.30 -17.71 -4.54
C SER A 176 5.46 -18.53 -3.27
N LYS A 177 6.09 -17.98 -2.23
CA LYS A 177 6.41 -18.67 -0.97
C LYS A 177 5.36 -18.52 0.13
N SER A 178 4.48 -17.50 0.04
CA SER A 178 3.42 -17.30 1.04
C SER A 178 2.43 -18.46 1.05
N ASP A 179 2.05 -18.91 2.24
CA ASP A 179 0.90 -19.81 2.43
C ASP A 179 -0.42 -19.06 2.31
N SER A 180 -0.39 -17.75 2.47
CA SER A 180 -1.55 -16.86 2.32
C SER A 180 -1.91 -16.68 0.85
N LYS A 181 -3.20 -16.81 0.56
CA LYS A 181 -3.77 -16.56 -0.79
C LYS A 181 -4.94 -15.60 -0.63
N PRO A 182 -4.70 -14.28 -0.76
CA PRO A 182 -5.80 -13.33 -0.76
C PRO A 182 -6.89 -13.75 -1.75
N ASN A 183 -8.15 -13.68 -1.33
CA ASN A 183 -9.28 -14.22 -2.11
C ASN A 183 -9.98 -13.15 -2.97
N ASN A 184 -9.73 -11.88 -2.69
CA ASN A 184 -10.42 -10.75 -3.32
C ASN A 184 -9.43 -9.64 -3.63
N ILE A 185 -8.68 -9.78 -4.71
CA ILE A 185 -7.73 -8.77 -5.18
C ILE A 185 -8.35 -8.02 -6.36
N THR A 186 -8.43 -6.69 -6.28
CA THR A 186 -8.71 -5.82 -7.41
C THR A 186 -7.49 -4.97 -7.71
N ILE A 187 -7.00 -5.05 -8.95
CA ILE A 187 -5.91 -4.21 -9.46
C ILE A 187 -6.46 -3.27 -10.52
N THR A 188 -6.18 -1.98 -10.38
CA THR A 188 -6.51 -0.98 -11.39
C THR A 188 -5.26 -0.41 -12.03
N CYS A 189 -5.36 0.02 -13.28
CA CYS A 189 -4.27 0.66 -14.01
C CYS A 189 -4.82 1.54 -15.14
N GLY A 190 -4.05 2.53 -15.59
CA GLY A 190 -4.35 3.33 -16.76
C GLY A 190 -3.82 2.69 -18.05
N VAL A 191 -4.58 2.74 -19.14
CA VAL A 191 -4.13 2.22 -20.45
C VAL A 191 -2.92 2.99 -20.99
N ASP A 192 -2.81 4.29 -20.67
CA ASP A 192 -1.71 5.15 -21.09
C ASP A 192 -0.50 5.09 -20.14
N ASP A 193 -0.64 4.39 -19.01
CA ASP A 193 0.44 4.12 -18.07
C ASP A 193 1.20 2.83 -18.44
N LEU A 194 1.87 2.87 -19.59
CA LEU A 194 2.52 1.69 -20.18
C LEU A 194 3.54 1.01 -19.27
N TYR A 195 4.17 1.77 -18.36
CA TYR A 195 5.12 1.18 -17.43
C TYR A 195 4.41 0.32 -16.38
N HIS A 196 3.43 0.89 -15.67
CA HIS A 196 2.72 0.15 -14.63
C HIS A 196 1.83 -0.96 -15.22
N LEU A 197 1.34 -0.79 -16.44
CA LEU A 197 0.60 -1.86 -17.12
C LEU A 197 1.45 -3.14 -17.26
N LYS A 198 2.74 -2.99 -17.64
CA LYS A 198 3.70 -4.12 -17.70
C LYS A 198 4.02 -4.70 -16.30
N GLU A 199 4.10 -3.85 -15.28
CA GLU A 199 4.31 -4.33 -13.90
C GLU A 199 3.08 -5.10 -13.41
N VAL A 200 1.86 -4.67 -13.76
CA VAL A 200 0.61 -5.38 -13.45
C VAL A 200 0.56 -6.74 -14.16
N GLU A 201 0.99 -6.86 -15.42
CA GLU A 201 1.09 -8.13 -16.14
C GLU A 201 2.01 -9.15 -15.43
N MET A 202 3.05 -8.67 -14.74
CA MET A 202 3.90 -9.55 -13.93
C MET A 202 3.17 -10.06 -12.68
N TYR A 203 2.36 -9.22 -12.02
CA TYR A 203 1.47 -9.67 -10.94
C TYR A 203 0.47 -10.72 -11.43
N GLU A 204 -0.16 -10.48 -12.59
CA GLU A 204 -1.11 -11.43 -13.20
C GLU A 204 -0.44 -12.79 -13.41
N SER A 205 0.77 -12.80 -13.97
CA SER A 205 1.53 -14.03 -14.21
C SER A 205 1.81 -14.79 -12.90
N ALA A 206 2.21 -14.07 -11.83
CA ALA A 206 2.47 -14.66 -10.53
C ALA A 206 1.17 -15.18 -9.86
N PHE A 207 0.06 -14.45 -9.99
CA PHE A 207 -1.24 -14.86 -9.43
C PHE A 207 -1.79 -16.10 -10.13
N VAL A 208 -1.70 -16.16 -11.47
CA VAL A 208 -2.11 -17.35 -12.25
C VAL A 208 -1.28 -18.56 -11.81
N ALA A 209 0.05 -18.43 -11.70
CA ALA A 209 0.94 -19.52 -11.25
C ALA A 209 0.57 -20.03 -9.83
N LYS A 210 0.16 -19.13 -8.95
CA LYS A 210 -0.24 -19.44 -7.56
C LYS A 210 -1.72 -19.82 -7.41
N LYS A 211 -2.53 -19.72 -8.48
CA LYS A 211 -4.00 -19.92 -8.49
C LYS A 211 -4.72 -18.94 -7.54
N ILE A 212 -4.30 -17.67 -7.55
CA ILE A 212 -4.94 -16.59 -6.82
C ILE A 212 -5.98 -15.94 -7.75
N LEU A 213 -7.19 -15.75 -7.22
CA LEU A 213 -8.25 -15.04 -7.94
C LEU A 213 -8.02 -13.53 -7.85
N TYR A 214 -8.14 -12.83 -8.96
CA TYR A 214 -8.02 -11.38 -9.02
C TYR A 214 -8.93 -10.79 -10.08
N ASN A 215 -9.23 -9.51 -9.94
CA ASN A 215 -9.95 -8.70 -10.92
C ASN A 215 -9.02 -7.58 -11.40
N LYS A 216 -8.83 -7.44 -12.72
CA LYS A 216 -8.11 -6.32 -13.32
C LYS A 216 -9.07 -5.36 -13.99
N ILE A 217 -8.97 -4.07 -13.67
CA ILE A 217 -9.76 -3.01 -14.28
C ILE A 217 -8.79 -2.00 -14.91
N VAL A 218 -8.88 -1.84 -16.21
CA VAL A 218 -8.06 -0.88 -16.96
C VAL A 218 -8.93 0.30 -17.36
N PHE A 219 -8.51 1.51 -16.98
CA PHE A 219 -9.19 2.75 -17.31
C PHE A 219 -8.47 3.51 -18.43
N SER A 220 -9.16 4.40 -19.11
CA SER A 220 -8.53 5.42 -19.95
C SER A 220 -7.74 6.40 -19.09
N GLY A 221 -6.59 6.90 -19.61
CA GLY A 221 -5.74 7.86 -18.94
C GLY A 221 -4.44 7.27 -18.37
N GLY A 222 -3.61 8.16 -17.84
CA GLY A 222 -2.31 7.85 -17.27
C GLY A 222 -2.37 7.51 -15.78
N HIS A 223 -1.20 7.45 -15.16
CA HIS A 223 -1.03 7.09 -13.74
C HIS A 223 -1.81 7.98 -12.79
N ASP A 224 -1.66 9.29 -12.95
CA ASP A 224 -2.27 10.27 -12.05
C ASP A 224 -3.78 10.37 -12.28
N ASP A 225 -4.24 10.30 -13.53
CA ASP A 225 -5.67 10.36 -13.87
C ASP A 225 -6.43 9.22 -13.17
N VAL A 226 -5.93 7.99 -13.30
CA VAL A 226 -6.57 6.82 -12.69
C VAL A 226 -6.51 6.88 -11.16
N SER A 227 -5.38 7.26 -10.58
CA SER A 227 -5.21 7.32 -9.12
C SER A 227 -6.07 8.40 -8.46
N ILE A 228 -6.30 9.52 -9.15
CA ILE A 228 -7.05 10.65 -8.60
C ILE A 228 -8.56 10.50 -8.80
N ILE A 229 -9.01 9.94 -9.91
CA ILE A 229 -10.43 9.88 -10.26
C ILE A 229 -10.98 8.46 -10.08
N ASN A 230 -10.57 7.54 -10.94
CA ASN A 230 -11.19 6.22 -11.05
C ASN A 230 -10.95 5.34 -9.81
N TYR A 231 -9.72 5.33 -9.29
CA TYR A 231 -9.38 4.52 -8.13
C TYR A 231 -10.11 4.99 -6.86
N ARG A 232 -10.27 6.31 -6.68
CA ARG A 232 -11.08 6.85 -5.58
C ARG A 232 -12.54 6.41 -5.66
N GLU A 233 -13.09 6.41 -6.85
CA GLU A 233 -14.47 5.95 -7.08
C GLU A 233 -14.62 4.46 -6.76
N ILE A 234 -13.63 3.63 -7.15
CA ILE A 234 -13.61 2.20 -6.80
C ILE A 234 -13.57 1.99 -5.28
N ILE A 235 -12.69 2.70 -4.55
CA ILE A 235 -12.65 2.60 -3.09
C ILE A 235 -14.02 2.89 -2.50
N THR A 236 -14.67 3.97 -2.94
CA THR A 236 -15.98 4.38 -2.43
C THR A 236 -17.09 3.37 -2.74
N LYS A 237 -17.01 2.67 -3.88
CA LYS A 237 -18.05 1.73 -4.32
C LYS A 237 -17.82 0.29 -3.88
N ALA A 238 -16.56 -0.13 -3.77
CA ALA A 238 -16.21 -1.53 -3.47
C ALA A 238 -16.16 -1.85 -1.97
N ILE A 239 -16.08 -0.83 -1.12
CA ILE A 239 -16.10 -1.01 0.33
C ILE A 239 -17.51 -0.68 0.82
N PRO A 240 -18.26 -1.68 1.31
CA PRO A 240 -19.66 -1.52 1.73
C PRO A 240 -19.83 -0.52 2.87
#